data_bd0c4af353cccb15d5a52a255e32311a
#
_entry.id   bd0c4af353cccb15d5a52a255e32311a
#
_cell.length_a   1.000
_cell.length_b   1.000
_cell.length_c   1.000
_cell.angle_alpha   90.00
_cell.angle_beta   90.00
_cell.angle_gamma   90.00
#
_symmetry.space_group_name_H-M   'P 1'
#
loop_
_entity.id
_entity.type
_entity.pdbx_description
1 polymer ?
#
loop_
_entity_poly.entity_id
_entity_poly.type
_entity_poly.pdbx_seq_one_letter_code
_entity_poly.pdbx_strand_id
1 'polypeptide(L)'
;MLIRQRTRSLLIPNFFRRFTTTESTQPQLAAAAPSPVDPARLLRVCTILYQQQNSPESRLHSNLNSSAFQLTHEFFLQVCNSFPLSWRPVYLFFRYTQSHHPDFTHTAVSFNKMLDVIGKSRNIQLFWDTLHEMGRRRLVNRKTFLIALRTLAKARELNKCVDFFHAMNGFGFGYDLGNLNMVVEDLCGSKLVVEARFLVLKLKESIRPDGFTYRCLIQGFCDVGDMIEASKIWNLMVDEGFDPDIGAVEKMMETLFKTNRYGEALKVFQMMRVNRMEDLGLSTYRLVIEWMCKRGKIEEAHEVFEEMHKRRIEADNSTLASLVYGLLARGRVTMAFKVLEGIEKPDISLYHGLIKGLLRLRKARDATEVFREMIRRRCEPNMHTYIMLLQGHLGKRGRKGSDPLVNFDTIFVGGLVKAGKSLEATKYVERVIKRGLEVPRFDYNKFLHYYSNEEGVEMFEEVGKKFREVGLVDLADIFQRYGEKMATRDRRRNRAVET
;
A
#
# COMPACT_ATOMS: atom_id res chain seq x y z
N MET A 1 28.27 37.26 26.69
CA MET A 1 27.07 36.44 26.43
C MET A 1 27.45 35.33 25.47
N LEU A 2 27.69 34.15 26.02
CA LEU A 2 28.15 32.95 25.28
C LEU A 2 26.94 32.15 24.81
N ILE A 3 26.70 32.08 23.49
CA ILE A 3 25.69 31.20 22.88
C ILE A 3 26.33 29.82 22.69
N ARG A 4 25.95 28.90 23.54
CA ARG A 4 26.26 27.46 23.40
C ARG A 4 25.55 26.89 22.15
N GLN A 5 26.31 26.56 21.14
CA GLN A 5 25.90 25.70 20.06
C GLN A 5 25.69 24.28 20.62
N ARG A 6 24.41 23.83 20.67
CA ARG A 6 24.07 22.43 20.89
C ARG A 6 24.20 21.69 19.56
N THR A 7 25.25 20.91 19.42
CA THR A 7 25.35 19.88 18.42
C THR A 7 24.26 18.83 18.67
N ARG A 8 23.23 18.83 17.84
CA ARG A 8 22.25 17.73 17.76
C ARG A 8 22.90 16.55 17.04
N SER A 9 23.24 15.51 17.77
CA SER A 9 23.53 14.20 17.19
C SER A 9 22.24 13.68 16.52
N LEU A 10 22.24 13.68 15.19
CA LEU A 10 21.18 13.08 14.39
C LEU A 10 21.28 11.56 14.48
N LEU A 11 20.35 10.98 15.18
CA LEU A 11 20.13 9.54 15.35
C LEU A 11 19.88 8.85 13.99
N ILE A 12 20.81 8.00 13.61
CA ILE A 12 20.83 7.12 12.44
C ILE A 12 19.81 5.93 12.49
N PRO A 13 18.97 5.69 13.53
CA PRO A 13 18.11 4.49 13.58
C PRO A 13 16.90 4.49 12.65
N ASN A 14 16.45 5.62 12.09
CA ASN A 14 15.17 5.66 11.36
C ASN A 14 15.28 5.48 9.83
N PHE A 15 16.49 5.50 9.27
CA PHE A 15 16.67 5.33 7.83
C PHE A 15 16.49 3.87 7.36
N PHE A 16 16.84 2.90 8.22
CA PHE A 16 16.74 1.47 7.91
C PHE A 16 15.38 0.83 8.21
N ARG A 17 14.52 1.47 9.00
CA ARG A 17 13.19 0.93 9.34
C ARG A 17 12.13 1.05 8.23
N ARG A 18 12.37 1.84 7.19
CA ARG A 18 11.43 2.02 6.08
C ARG A 18 11.53 0.95 4.98
N PHE A 19 12.47 0.03 5.06
CA PHE A 19 12.66 -1.02 4.05
C PHE A 19 11.94 -2.35 4.35
N THR A 20 11.16 -2.44 5.43
CA THR A 20 10.53 -3.71 5.84
C THR A 20 9.00 -3.70 5.87
N THR A 21 8.33 -2.68 5.34
CA THR A 21 6.86 -2.67 5.28
C THR A 21 6.36 -2.29 3.89
N THR A 22 6.44 -3.23 2.96
CA THR A 22 5.46 -3.39 1.90
C THR A 22 4.70 -4.65 2.21
N GLU A 23 3.44 -4.50 2.61
CA GLU A 23 2.48 -5.59 2.67
C GLU A 23 2.34 -6.18 1.27
N SER A 24 2.94 -7.32 1.06
CA SER A 24 2.65 -8.19 -0.06
C SER A 24 1.81 -9.34 0.45
N THR A 25 0.65 -9.54 -0.14
CA THR A 25 -0.08 -10.80 -0.22
C THR A 25 0.89 -11.97 -0.23
N GLN A 26 0.77 -12.87 0.75
CA GLN A 26 1.57 -14.08 0.86
C GLN A 26 1.30 -15.03 -0.31
N PRO A 27 2.32 -15.41 -1.07
CA PRO A 27 2.48 -16.78 -1.55
C PRO A 27 3.36 -17.55 -0.55
N GLN A 28 3.09 -18.84 -0.44
CA GLN A 28 3.80 -19.81 0.39
C GLN A 28 5.32 -19.64 0.35
N LEU A 29 5.94 -19.69 1.55
CA LEU A 29 7.39 -19.66 1.74
C LEU A 29 8.08 -20.77 0.94
N ALA A 30 8.52 -20.41 -0.26
CA ALA A 30 9.74 -20.99 -0.80
C ALA A 30 10.91 -20.28 -0.07
N ALA A 31 11.81 -21.04 0.51
CA ALA A 31 13.00 -20.53 1.17
C ALA A 31 13.70 -19.52 0.24
N ALA A 32 13.81 -18.28 0.68
CA ALA A 32 14.49 -17.24 -0.07
C ALA A 32 15.94 -17.72 -0.32
N ALA A 33 16.29 -17.86 -1.59
CA ALA A 33 17.68 -18.08 -1.97
C ALA A 33 18.55 -16.97 -1.38
N PRO A 34 19.72 -17.25 -0.81
CA PRO A 34 20.58 -16.23 -0.22
C PRO A 34 20.87 -15.16 -1.24
N SER A 35 20.60 -13.89 -0.90
CA SER A 35 20.93 -12.74 -1.75
C SER A 35 22.41 -12.82 -2.12
N PRO A 36 22.80 -12.73 -3.40
CA PRO A 36 24.19 -12.85 -3.82
C PRO A 36 25.08 -11.68 -3.38
N VAL A 37 24.53 -10.73 -2.63
CA VAL A 37 25.21 -9.53 -2.14
C VAL A 37 25.35 -9.60 -0.63
N ASP A 38 26.59 -9.51 -0.15
CA ASP A 38 26.91 -9.44 1.27
C ASP A 38 26.39 -8.10 1.88
N PRO A 39 25.43 -8.15 2.82
CA PRO A 39 24.85 -6.93 3.40
C PRO A 39 25.85 -6.08 4.16
N ALA A 40 26.86 -6.69 4.82
CA ALA A 40 27.87 -5.96 5.58
C ALA A 40 28.79 -5.15 4.65
N ARG A 41 29.21 -5.73 3.54
CA ARG A 41 30.00 -5.05 2.52
C ARG A 41 29.23 -3.94 1.82
N LEU A 42 27.95 -4.20 1.49
CA LEU A 42 27.05 -3.18 0.93
C LEU A 42 26.91 -1.98 1.88
N LEU A 43 26.65 -2.23 3.16
CA LEU A 43 26.54 -1.18 4.15
C LEU A 43 27.84 -0.37 4.28
N ARG A 44 28.98 -1.04 4.30
CA ARG A 44 30.30 -0.38 4.37
C ARG A 44 30.52 0.55 3.16
N VAL A 45 30.28 0.07 1.95
CA VAL A 45 30.41 0.87 0.72
C VAL A 45 29.45 2.06 0.74
N CYS A 46 28.18 1.86 1.10
CA CYS A 46 27.20 2.94 1.21
C CYS A 46 27.60 3.97 2.28
N THR A 47 28.17 3.54 3.40
CA THR A 47 28.67 4.44 4.45
C THR A 47 29.84 5.29 3.93
N ILE A 48 30.81 4.71 3.25
CA ILE A 48 31.94 5.45 2.64
C ILE A 48 31.41 6.48 1.62
N LEU A 49 30.52 6.07 0.73
CA LEU A 49 29.94 6.96 -0.29
C LEU A 49 29.19 8.13 0.35
N TYR A 50 28.41 7.88 1.41
CA TYR A 50 27.68 8.93 2.11
C TYR A 50 28.60 9.90 2.84
N GLN A 51 29.58 9.39 3.60
CA GLN A 51 30.46 10.21 4.41
C GLN A 51 31.45 11.03 3.56
N GLN A 52 31.88 10.48 2.42
CA GLN A 52 32.93 11.09 1.59
C GLN A 52 32.44 11.69 0.28
N GLN A 53 31.15 11.86 0.09
CA GLN A 53 30.58 12.45 -1.13
C GLN A 53 31.09 13.86 -1.47
N ASN A 54 31.63 14.59 -0.49
CA ASN A 54 32.22 15.93 -0.65
C ASN A 54 33.74 15.95 -0.49
N SER A 55 34.37 14.80 -0.31
CA SER A 55 35.83 14.68 -0.20
C SER A 55 36.47 14.61 -1.60
N PRO A 56 37.80 14.85 -1.72
CA PRO A 56 38.50 14.62 -2.96
C PRO A 56 38.34 13.18 -3.47
N GLU A 57 38.22 13.01 -4.80
CA GLU A 57 37.97 11.68 -5.41
C GLU A 57 39.06 10.67 -5.03
N SER A 58 40.33 11.09 -4.92
CA SER A 58 41.46 10.24 -4.52
C SER A 58 41.24 9.56 -3.15
N ARG A 59 40.69 10.30 -2.16
CA ARG A 59 40.41 9.76 -0.84
C ARG A 59 39.24 8.79 -0.86
N LEU A 60 38.20 9.12 -1.63
CA LEU A 60 37.05 8.23 -1.82
C LEU A 60 37.52 6.91 -2.47
N HIS A 61 38.29 6.99 -3.52
CA HIS A 61 38.81 5.80 -4.26
C HIS A 61 39.67 4.93 -3.34
N SER A 62 40.58 5.52 -2.55
CA SER A 62 41.40 4.77 -1.60
C SER A 62 40.58 3.97 -0.62
N ASN A 63 39.53 4.60 -0.04
CA ASN A 63 38.64 3.95 0.93
C ASN A 63 37.72 2.88 0.28
N LEU A 64 37.28 3.07 -0.94
CA LEU A 64 36.53 2.05 -1.68
C LEU A 64 37.43 0.86 -2.02
N ASN A 65 38.67 1.07 -2.43
CA ASN A 65 39.67 0.00 -2.70
C ASN A 65 39.92 -0.83 -1.44
N SER A 66 40.00 -0.21 -0.27
CA SER A 66 40.22 -0.90 1.01
C SER A 66 38.99 -1.71 1.50
N SER A 67 37.80 -1.53 0.90
CA SER A 67 36.57 -2.18 1.36
C SER A 67 36.36 -3.60 0.84
N ALA A 68 37.22 -4.08 -0.06
CA ALA A 68 37.28 -5.47 -0.58
C ALA A 68 35.93 -6.09 -0.94
N PHE A 69 35.09 -5.37 -1.69
CA PHE A 69 33.80 -5.88 -2.18
C PHE A 69 33.92 -6.49 -3.58
N GLN A 70 33.06 -7.45 -3.88
CA GLN A 70 32.94 -8.01 -5.22
C GLN A 70 31.90 -7.19 -6.00
N LEU A 71 32.34 -6.53 -7.08
CA LEU A 71 31.46 -5.74 -7.93
C LEU A 71 30.65 -6.66 -8.86
N THR A 72 29.34 -6.72 -8.63
CA THR A 72 28.36 -7.38 -9.51
C THR A 72 27.29 -6.38 -9.93
N HIS A 73 26.54 -6.69 -11.00
CA HIS A 73 25.42 -5.83 -11.39
C HIS A 73 24.41 -5.66 -10.27
N GLU A 74 24.11 -6.72 -9.52
CA GLU A 74 23.19 -6.67 -8.38
C GLU A 74 23.73 -5.78 -7.26
N PHE A 75 25.05 -5.88 -6.95
CA PHE A 75 25.68 -5.01 -5.97
C PHE A 75 25.56 -3.53 -6.36
N PHE A 76 25.83 -3.20 -7.63
CA PHE A 76 25.66 -1.83 -8.14
C PHE A 76 24.24 -1.33 -8.00
N LEU A 77 23.23 -2.15 -8.35
CA LEU A 77 21.83 -1.79 -8.24
C LEU A 77 21.39 -1.59 -6.79
N GLN A 78 21.91 -2.40 -5.85
CA GLN A 78 21.60 -2.25 -4.43
C GLN A 78 22.24 -0.99 -3.84
N VAL A 79 23.44 -0.60 -4.27
CA VAL A 79 24.03 0.71 -3.92
C VAL A 79 23.13 1.85 -4.42
N CYS A 80 22.68 1.80 -5.69
CA CYS A 80 21.74 2.81 -6.21
C CYS A 80 20.41 2.85 -5.44
N ASN A 81 19.89 1.70 -4.99
CA ASN A 81 18.69 1.60 -4.19
C ASN A 81 18.85 2.22 -2.79
N SER A 82 20.06 2.21 -2.25
CA SER A 82 20.37 2.83 -0.96
C SER A 82 20.36 4.37 -1.02
N PHE A 83 20.47 4.96 -2.23
CA PHE A 83 20.47 6.42 -2.43
C PHE A 83 19.38 6.87 -3.42
N PRO A 84 18.10 6.63 -3.17
CA PRO A 84 17.04 6.83 -4.18
C PRO A 84 16.82 8.28 -4.59
N LEU A 85 17.27 9.25 -3.77
CA LEU A 85 17.11 10.70 -4.00
C LEU A 85 18.45 11.46 -3.99
N SER A 86 19.57 10.77 -3.85
CA SER A 86 20.89 11.39 -3.75
C SER A 86 21.77 10.96 -4.92
N TRP A 87 21.84 11.80 -5.95
CA TRP A 87 22.57 11.48 -7.17
C TRP A 87 24.09 11.36 -6.97
N ARG A 88 24.67 12.20 -6.08
CA ARG A 88 26.12 12.34 -5.95
C ARG A 88 26.82 11.05 -5.52
N PRO A 89 26.41 10.36 -4.44
CA PRO A 89 27.00 9.06 -4.08
C PRO A 89 26.90 8.02 -5.22
N VAL A 90 25.76 7.97 -5.90
CA VAL A 90 25.52 7.03 -7.00
C VAL A 90 26.43 7.34 -8.19
N TYR A 91 26.55 8.61 -8.56
CA TYR A 91 27.39 9.05 -9.66
C TYR A 91 28.89 8.84 -9.37
N LEU A 92 29.35 9.15 -8.16
CA LEU A 92 30.74 8.90 -7.74
C LEU A 92 31.05 7.40 -7.76
N PHE A 93 30.14 6.56 -7.32
CA PHE A 93 30.31 5.11 -7.39
C PHE A 93 30.33 4.61 -8.84
N PHE A 94 29.46 5.15 -9.70
CA PHE A 94 29.45 4.84 -11.13
C PHE A 94 30.80 5.21 -11.78
N ARG A 95 31.31 6.40 -11.52
CA ARG A 95 32.62 6.84 -12.01
C ARG A 95 33.78 5.97 -11.51
N TYR A 96 33.73 5.64 -10.20
CA TYR A 96 34.72 4.75 -9.59
C TYR A 96 34.73 3.36 -10.26
N THR A 97 33.56 2.77 -10.51
CA THR A 97 33.51 1.45 -11.16
C THR A 97 34.02 1.47 -12.58
N GLN A 98 33.82 2.56 -13.31
CA GLN A 98 34.36 2.72 -14.66
C GLN A 98 35.89 2.81 -14.69
N SER A 99 36.51 3.47 -13.69
CA SER A 99 37.93 3.72 -13.65
C SER A 99 38.75 2.59 -13.00
N HIS A 100 38.19 1.85 -12.05
CA HIS A 100 38.92 0.85 -11.24
C HIS A 100 38.50 -0.58 -11.50
N HIS A 101 37.43 -0.81 -12.27
CA HIS A 101 36.96 -2.14 -12.63
C HIS A 101 36.74 -2.24 -14.17
N PRO A 102 37.80 -2.29 -14.96
CA PRO A 102 37.71 -2.29 -16.44
C PRO A 102 36.89 -3.49 -16.97
N ASP A 103 36.89 -4.60 -16.25
CA ASP A 103 36.14 -5.81 -16.62
C ASP A 103 34.62 -5.68 -16.34
N PHE A 104 34.23 -4.66 -15.59
CA PHE A 104 32.82 -4.41 -15.28
C PHE A 104 32.18 -3.45 -16.29
N THR A 105 31.29 -3.96 -17.12
CA THR A 105 30.57 -3.16 -18.11
C THR A 105 29.17 -2.81 -17.59
N HIS A 106 28.86 -1.51 -17.54
CA HIS A 106 27.50 -1.07 -17.19
C HIS A 106 26.51 -1.43 -18.28
N THR A 107 25.41 -2.05 -17.87
CA THR A 107 24.30 -2.43 -18.75
C THR A 107 23.26 -1.32 -18.85
N ALA A 108 22.30 -1.45 -19.78
CA ALA A 108 21.14 -0.56 -19.86
C ALA A 108 20.36 -0.46 -18.53
N VAL A 109 20.34 -1.52 -17.72
CA VAL A 109 19.67 -1.52 -16.40
C VAL A 109 20.41 -0.62 -15.42
N SER A 110 21.74 -0.69 -15.35
CA SER A 110 22.57 0.16 -14.50
C SER A 110 22.42 1.63 -14.87
N PHE A 111 22.49 1.96 -16.16
CA PHE A 111 22.29 3.33 -16.65
C PHE A 111 20.90 3.85 -16.36
N ASN A 112 19.85 3.07 -16.62
CA ASN A 112 18.47 3.47 -16.33
C ASN A 112 18.24 3.73 -14.84
N LYS A 113 18.84 2.91 -13.97
CA LYS A 113 18.75 3.13 -12.52
C LYS A 113 19.45 4.41 -12.09
N MET A 114 20.64 4.69 -12.65
CA MET A 114 21.36 5.92 -12.39
C MET A 114 20.60 7.15 -12.92
N LEU A 115 20.06 7.10 -14.14
CA LEU A 115 19.23 8.17 -14.70
C LEU A 115 18.00 8.46 -13.85
N ASP A 116 17.34 7.43 -13.32
CA ASP A 116 16.17 7.60 -12.43
C ASP A 116 16.55 8.35 -11.14
N VAL A 117 17.70 8.02 -10.53
CA VAL A 117 18.19 8.71 -9.32
C VAL A 117 18.58 10.17 -9.63
N ILE A 118 19.32 10.40 -10.73
CA ILE A 118 19.72 11.75 -11.14
C ILE A 118 18.50 12.60 -11.46
N GLY A 119 17.54 12.06 -12.20
CA GLY A 119 16.30 12.73 -12.55
C GLY A 119 15.45 13.12 -11.32
N LYS A 120 15.35 12.23 -10.33
CA LYS A 120 14.67 12.54 -9.05
C LYS A 120 15.36 13.64 -8.27
N SER A 121 16.67 13.79 -8.43
CA SER A 121 17.47 14.85 -7.79
C SER A 121 17.42 16.18 -8.55
N ARG A 122 16.73 16.24 -9.69
CA ARG A 122 16.58 17.42 -10.56
C ARG A 122 17.91 17.99 -11.11
N ASN A 123 18.95 17.18 -11.21
CA ASN A 123 20.20 17.59 -11.85
C ASN A 123 20.10 17.33 -13.36
N ILE A 124 19.44 18.25 -14.07
CA ILE A 124 19.10 18.09 -15.48
C ILE A 124 20.34 18.06 -16.38
N GLN A 125 21.38 18.83 -16.06
CA GLN A 125 22.61 18.82 -16.85
C GLN A 125 23.29 17.44 -16.79
N LEU A 126 23.54 16.92 -15.61
CA LEU A 126 24.12 15.59 -15.41
C LEU A 126 23.26 14.49 -16.02
N PHE A 127 21.94 14.65 -15.98
CA PHE A 127 21.00 13.73 -16.61
C PHE A 127 21.24 13.65 -18.13
N TRP A 128 21.38 14.80 -18.80
CA TRP A 128 21.66 14.85 -20.24
C TRP A 128 23.02 14.25 -20.57
N ASP A 129 24.07 14.59 -19.81
CA ASP A 129 25.41 14.06 -20.04
C ASP A 129 25.43 12.53 -19.94
N THR A 130 24.73 11.98 -18.94
CA THR A 130 24.60 10.53 -18.72
C THR A 130 23.78 9.86 -19.83
N LEU A 131 22.70 10.50 -20.28
CA LEU A 131 21.85 10.01 -21.37
C LEU A 131 22.61 9.98 -22.71
N HIS A 132 23.42 11.02 -23.00
CA HIS A 132 24.27 11.05 -24.18
C HIS A 132 25.36 9.96 -24.14
N GLU A 133 25.95 9.70 -22.97
CA GLU A 133 26.89 8.61 -22.79
C GLU A 133 26.25 7.25 -23.07
N MET A 134 25.03 7.05 -22.54
CA MET A 134 24.24 5.84 -22.80
C MET A 134 23.88 5.69 -24.29
N GLY A 135 23.56 6.80 -24.98
CA GLY A 135 23.29 6.84 -26.41
C GLY A 135 24.49 6.42 -27.23
N ARG A 136 25.69 6.97 -26.93
CA ARG A 136 26.95 6.58 -27.60
C ARG A 136 27.28 5.09 -27.46
N ARG A 137 26.88 4.48 -26.32
CA ARG A 137 27.06 3.04 -26.07
C ARG A 137 25.93 2.17 -26.65
N ARG A 138 24.97 2.74 -27.36
CA ARG A 138 23.78 2.06 -27.92
C ARG A 138 22.99 1.25 -26.89
N LEU A 139 22.90 1.74 -25.63
CA LEU A 139 22.22 1.08 -24.53
C LEU A 139 20.81 1.66 -24.28
N VAL A 140 20.41 2.68 -25.03
CA VAL A 140 19.09 3.33 -24.92
C VAL A 140 18.00 2.32 -25.25
N ASN A 141 16.99 2.25 -24.39
CA ASN A 141 15.85 1.36 -24.58
C ASN A 141 14.53 2.07 -24.18
N ARG A 142 13.40 1.38 -24.35
CA ARG A 142 12.05 1.91 -24.05
C ARG A 142 11.96 2.50 -22.63
N LYS A 143 12.55 1.85 -21.64
CA LYS A 143 12.55 2.32 -20.25
C LYS A 143 13.35 3.62 -20.09
N THR A 144 14.42 3.79 -20.87
CA THR A 144 15.21 5.04 -20.88
C THR A 144 14.35 6.22 -21.29
N PHE A 145 13.52 6.07 -22.33
CA PHE A 145 12.61 7.13 -22.78
C PHE A 145 11.59 7.52 -21.72
N LEU A 146 10.96 6.54 -21.07
CA LEU A 146 10.01 6.81 -19.98
C LEU A 146 10.67 7.57 -18.82
N ILE A 147 11.88 7.19 -18.44
CA ILE A 147 12.64 7.89 -17.40
C ILE A 147 12.95 9.34 -17.84
N ALA A 148 13.37 9.53 -19.10
CA ALA A 148 13.72 10.86 -19.62
C ALA A 148 12.48 11.77 -19.69
N LEU A 149 11.41 11.33 -20.30
CA LEU A 149 10.17 12.10 -20.41
C LEU A 149 9.58 12.44 -19.04
N ARG A 150 9.56 11.47 -18.11
CA ARG A 150 9.13 11.72 -16.73
C ARG A 150 10.03 12.73 -16.00
N THR A 151 11.32 12.69 -16.25
CA THR A 151 12.27 13.65 -15.65
C THR A 151 12.04 15.06 -16.18
N LEU A 152 11.89 15.21 -17.49
CA LEU A 152 11.62 16.49 -18.15
C LEU A 152 10.26 17.06 -17.73
N ALA A 153 9.23 16.22 -17.68
CA ALA A 153 7.90 16.60 -17.21
C ALA A 153 7.95 17.10 -15.77
N LYS A 154 8.61 16.40 -14.84
CA LYS A 154 8.80 16.85 -13.46
C LYS A 154 9.59 18.14 -13.33
N ALA A 155 10.50 18.40 -14.25
CA ALA A 155 11.25 19.66 -14.34
C ALA A 155 10.42 20.79 -14.99
N ARG A 156 9.20 20.49 -15.48
CA ARG A 156 8.33 21.39 -16.25
C ARG A 156 8.95 21.88 -17.57
N GLU A 157 9.88 21.11 -18.12
CA GLU A 157 10.50 21.38 -19.42
C GLU A 157 9.65 20.80 -20.56
N LEU A 158 8.40 21.27 -20.67
CA LEU A 158 7.38 20.64 -21.49
C LEU A 158 7.71 20.65 -23.00
N ASN A 159 8.31 21.73 -23.49
CA ASN A 159 8.74 21.79 -24.91
C ASN A 159 9.84 20.77 -25.17
N LYS A 160 10.78 20.61 -24.25
CA LYS A 160 11.82 19.56 -24.37
C LYS A 160 11.25 18.14 -24.30
N CYS A 161 10.10 17.92 -23.62
CA CYS A 161 9.40 16.64 -23.70
C CYS A 161 8.92 16.36 -25.13
N VAL A 162 8.36 17.36 -25.80
CA VAL A 162 7.91 17.24 -27.21
C VAL A 162 9.10 16.98 -28.12
N ASP A 163 10.17 17.80 -28.00
CA ASP A 163 11.38 17.65 -28.83
C ASP A 163 12.01 16.27 -28.61
N PHE A 164 12.04 15.80 -27.36
CA PHE A 164 12.59 14.48 -27.03
C PHE A 164 11.72 13.34 -27.58
N PHE A 165 10.38 13.51 -27.57
CA PHE A 165 9.47 12.56 -28.18
C PHE A 165 9.71 12.46 -29.69
N HIS A 166 9.91 13.59 -30.38
CA HIS A 166 10.29 13.61 -31.80
C HIS A 166 11.63 12.92 -32.06
N ALA A 167 12.61 13.11 -31.15
CA ALA A 167 13.93 12.51 -31.28
C ALA A 167 13.93 10.97 -31.08
N MET A 168 12.87 10.37 -30.53
CA MET A 168 12.76 8.92 -30.31
C MET A 168 12.98 8.12 -31.60
N ASN A 169 12.52 8.64 -32.73
CA ASN A 169 12.68 7.97 -34.02
C ASN A 169 14.16 7.75 -34.40
N GLY A 170 15.05 8.68 -34.06
CA GLY A 170 16.50 8.55 -34.29
C GLY A 170 17.18 7.44 -33.47
N PHE A 171 16.51 6.92 -32.45
CA PHE A 171 16.96 5.81 -31.61
C PHE A 171 16.28 4.47 -31.94
N GLY A 172 15.53 4.39 -33.03
CA GLY A 172 14.85 3.17 -33.46
C GLY A 172 13.49 2.92 -32.78
N PHE A 173 12.92 3.92 -32.11
CA PHE A 173 11.56 3.85 -31.55
C PHE A 173 10.59 4.59 -32.47
N GLY A 174 9.52 3.92 -32.88
CA GLY A 174 8.55 4.48 -33.81
C GLY A 174 7.92 5.76 -33.27
N TYR A 175 7.71 6.73 -34.16
CA TYR A 175 6.92 7.91 -33.91
C TYR A 175 5.44 7.57 -34.22
N ASP A 176 4.83 6.83 -33.27
CA ASP A 176 3.52 6.22 -33.45
C ASP A 176 2.62 6.38 -32.22
N LEU A 177 1.35 6.05 -32.39
CA LEU A 177 0.33 6.11 -31.34
C LEU A 177 0.64 5.16 -30.18
N GLY A 178 1.20 3.98 -30.44
CA GLY A 178 1.53 3.02 -29.37
C GLY A 178 2.58 3.58 -28.41
N ASN A 179 3.59 4.27 -28.91
CA ASN A 179 4.58 4.93 -28.08
C ASN A 179 4.02 6.18 -27.37
N LEU A 180 3.13 6.94 -28.01
CA LEU A 180 2.43 8.04 -27.34
C LEU A 180 1.59 7.52 -26.16
N ASN A 181 0.80 6.47 -26.38
CA ASN A 181 -0.05 5.87 -25.35
C ASN A 181 0.77 5.36 -24.16
N MET A 182 1.89 4.71 -24.42
CA MET A 182 2.82 4.26 -23.37
C MET A 182 3.34 5.42 -22.52
N VAL A 183 3.72 6.52 -23.14
CA VAL A 183 4.23 7.71 -22.44
C VAL A 183 3.13 8.38 -21.63
N VAL A 184 1.93 8.52 -22.20
CA VAL A 184 0.77 9.09 -21.51
C VAL A 184 0.40 8.26 -20.29
N GLU A 185 0.35 6.93 -20.42
CA GLU A 185 0.08 6.02 -19.32
C GLU A 185 1.13 6.15 -18.19
N ASP A 186 2.43 6.18 -18.52
CA ASP A 186 3.50 6.35 -17.53
C ASP A 186 3.46 7.71 -16.82
N LEU A 187 3.21 8.79 -17.56
CA LEU A 187 3.09 10.12 -16.98
C LEU A 187 1.86 10.22 -16.06
N CYS A 188 0.70 9.72 -16.48
CA CYS A 188 -0.51 9.68 -15.68
C CYS A 188 -0.29 8.84 -14.39
N GLY A 189 0.31 7.65 -14.50
CA GLY A 189 0.68 6.80 -13.36
C GLY A 189 1.66 7.47 -12.40
N SER A 190 2.48 8.40 -12.91
CA SER A 190 3.39 9.23 -12.11
C SER A 190 2.78 10.51 -11.57
N LYS A 191 1.45 10.73 -11.71
CA LYS A 191 0.69 11.94 -11.35
C LYS A 191 1.12 13.20 -12.10
N LEU A 192 1.63 13.05 -13.32
CA LEU A 192 2.05 14.12 -14.22
C LEU A 192 1.03 14.27 -15.37
N VAL A 193 -0.25 14.25 -15.04
CA VAL A 193 -1.36 14.24 -16.01
C VAL A 193 -1.48 15.54 -16.78
N VAL A 194 -1.17 16.69 -16.17
CA VAL A 194 -1.18 18.00 -16.85
C VAL A 194 -0.13 18.03 -17.95
N GLU A 195 1.04 17.48 -17.67
CA GLU A 195 2.15 17.37 -18.60
C GLU A 195 1.83 16.35 -19.71
N ALA A 196 1.20 15.23 -19.36
CA ALA A 196 0.71 14.26 -20.34
C ALA A 196 -0.30 14.86 -21.30
N ARG A 197 -1.29 15.62 -20.78
CA ARG A 197 -2.27 16.36 -21.60
C ARG A 197 -1.58 17.35 -22.55
N PHE A 198 -0.62 18.11 -22.03
CA PHE A 198 0.13 19.07 -22.87
C PHE A 198 0.80 18.34 -24.05
N LEU A 199 1.48 17.22 -23.78
CA LEU A 199 2.14 16.42 -24.81
C LEU A 199 1.14 15.92 -25.86
N VAL A 200 0.02 15.33 -25.43
CA VAL A 200 -1.04 14.85 -26.34
C VAL A 200 -1.57 15.97 -27.23
N LEU A 201 -1.90 17.14 -26.65
CA LEU A 201 -2.43 18.27 -27.41
C LEU A 201 -1.41 18.86 -28.42
N LYS A 202 -0.12 18.84 -28.09
CA LYS A 202 0.94 19.31 -28.98
C LYS A 202 1.23 18.35 -30.13
N LEU A 203 1.08 17.04 -29.88
CA LEU A 203 1.33 16.01 -30.88
C LEU A 203 0.08 15.63 -31.69
N LYS A 204 -1.11 16.15 -31.35
CA LYS A 204 -2.41 15.76 -31.92
C LYS A 204 -2.46 15.87 -33.46
N GLU A 205 -1.79 16.86 -34.04
CA GLU A 205 -1.76 17.05 -35.49
C GLU A 205 -0.91 16.00 -36.20
N SER A 206 0.13 15.50 -35.53
CA SER A 206 1.07 14.50 -36.08
C SER A 206 0.67 13.07 -35.73
N ILE A 207 0.16 12.85 -34.51
CA ILE A 207 -0.28 11.55 -34.00
C ILE A 207 -1.69 11.74 -33.44
N ARG A 208 -2.70 11.27 -34.15
CA ARG A 208 -4.08 11.38 -33.71
C ARG A 208 -4.31 10.50 -32.47
N PRO A 209 -4.70 11.09 -31.31
CA PRO A 209 -5.03 10.32 -30.11
C PRO A 209 -6.21 9.36 -30.35
N ASP A 210 -6.24 8.24 -29.65
CA ASP A 210 -7.34 7.27 -29.67
C ASP A 210 -8.12 7.24 -28.35
N GLY A 211 -9.13 6.39 -28.29
CA GLY A 211 -9.93 6.20 -27.08
C GLY A 211 -9.09 5.81 -25.85
N PHE A 212 -7.99 5.05 -26.06
CA PHE A 212 -7.08 4.68 -24.97
C PHE A 212 -6.32 5.88 -24.42
N THR A 213 -5.83 6.78 -25.29
CA THR A 213 -5.16 8.02 -24.89
C THR A 213 -6.05 8.87 -23.97
N TYR A 214 -7.31 9.10 -24.40
CA TYR A 214 -8.27 9.88 -23.63
C TYR A 214 -8.63 9.20 -22.31
N ARG A 215 -8.83 7.89 -22.31
CA ARG A 215 -9.08 7.11 -21.09
C ARG A 215 -7.94 7.29 -20.06
N CYS A 216 -6.68 7.17 -20.48
CA CYS A 216 -5.53 7.37 -19.59
C CYS A 216 -5.53 8.79 -18.98
N LEU A 217 -5.85 9.82 -19.75
CA LEU A 217 -5.94 11.18 -19.25
C LEU A 217 -7.11 11.36 -18.27
N ILE A 218 -8.30 10.83 -18.57
CA ILE A 218 -9.47 10.87 -17.67
C ILE A 218 -9.12 10.20 -16.34
N GLN A 219 -8.57 8.99 -16.39
CA GLN A 219 -8.15 8.25 -15.18
C GLN A 219 -7.09 9.04 -14.39
N GLY A 220 -6.10 9.61 -15.09
CA GLY A 220 -5.05 10.41 -14.46
C GLY A 220 -5.59 11.66 -13.74
N PHE A 221 -6.52 12.41 -14.37
CA PHE A 221 -7.15 13.55 -13.71
C PHE A 221 -8.05 13.13 -12.55
N CYS A 222 -8.73 12.00 -12.66
CA CYS A 222 -9.48 11.41 -11.56
C CYS A 222 -8.56 11.04 -10.37
N ASP A 223 -7.37 10.50 -10.64
CA ASP A 223 -6.41 10.10 -9.60
C ASP A 223 -5.79 11.28 -8.84
N VAL A 224 -5.69 12.44 -9.49
CA VAL A 224 -5.27 13.70 -8.83
C VAL A 224 -6.46 14.49 -8.26
N GLY A 225 -7.70 14.05 -8.52
CA GLY A 225 -8.93 14.66 -8.01
C GLY A 225 -9.40 15.89 -8.79
N ASP A 226 -8.82 16.17 -9.96
CA ASP A 226 -9.20 17.31 -10.83
C ASP A 226 -10.37 16.92 -11.74
N MET A 227 -11.59 17.01 -11.19
CA MET A 227 -12.82 16.65 -11.90
C MET A 227 -13.16 17.60 -13.05
N ILE A 228 -12.69 18.85 -12.99
CA ILE A 228 -12.97 19.84 -14.03
C ILE A 228 -12.21 19.45 -15.31
N GLU A 229 -10.93 19.18 -15.17
CA GLU A 229 -10.10 18.74 -16.30
C GLU A 229 -10.50 17.34 -16.78
N ALA A 230 -10.83 16.41 -15.89
CA ALA A 230 -11.38 15.11 -16.26
C ALA A 230 -12.63 15.23 -17.14
N SER A 231 -13.56 16.13 -16.78
CA SER A 231 -14.79 16.38 -17.56
C SER A 231 -14.50 17.03 -18.91
N LYS A 232 -13.50 17.92 -18.99
CA LYS A 232 -13.09 18.52 -20.28
C LYS A 232 -12.50 17.47 -21.23
N ILE A 233 -11.67 16.57 -20.71
CA ILE A 233 -11.10 15.47 -21.52
C ILE A 233 -12.20 14.49 -21.94
N TRP A 234 -13.17 14.24 -21.07
CA TRP A 234 -14.33 13.42 -21.39
C TRP A 234 -15.12 14.00 -22.59
N ASN A 235 -15.46 15.30 -22.53
CA ASN A 235 -16.16 15.96 -23.61
C ASN A 235 -15.35 15.93 -24.90
N LEU A 236 -14.04 16.22 -24.81
CA LEU A 236 -13.15 16.15 -25.96
C LEU A 236 -13.12 14.74 -26.59
N MET A 237 -13.11 13.68 -25.77
CA MET A 237 -13.18 12.29 -26.23
C MET A 237 -14.46 12.02 -27.03
N VAL A 238 -15.61 12.48 -26.52
CA VAL A 238 -16.91 12.33 -27.19
C VAL A 238 -16.98 13.16 -28.47
N ASP A 239 -16.49 14.40 -28.45
CA ASP A 239 -16.44 15.29 -29.62
C ASP A 239 -15.57 14.71 -30.76
N GLU A 240 -14.53 13.95 -30.42
CA GLU A 240 -13.68 13.22 -31.38
C GLU A 240 -14.30 11.88 -31.86
N GLY A 241 -15.50 11.56 -31.40
CA GLY A 241 -16.25 10.35 -31.79
C GLY A 241 -15.85 9.07 -31.05
N PHE A 242 -15.24 9.17 -29.88
CA PHE A 242 -14.91 8.02 -29.03
C PHE A 242 -15.88 7.92 -27.85
N ASP A 243 -16.45 6.74 -27.65
CA ASP A 243 -17.26 6.46 -26.46
C ASP A 243 -16.37 6.10 -25.28
N PRO A 244 -16.60 6.73 -24.09
CA PRO A 244 -15.91 6.33 -22.86
C PRO A 244 -16.22 4.87 -22.51
N ASP A 245 -15.18 4.08 -22.23
CA ASP A 245 -15.34 2.71 -21.79
C ASP A 245 -15.89 2.63 -20.35
N ILE A 246 -16.40 1.46 -19.96
CA ILE A 246 -17.00 1.28 -18.63
C ILE A 246 -16.00 1.57 -17.51
N GLY A 247 -14.71 1.28 -17.70
CA GLY A 247 -13.67 1.58 -16.71
C GLY A 247 -13.46 3.08 -16.48
N ALA A 248 -13.50 3.89 -17.54
CA ALA A 248 -13.46 5.35 -17.42
C ALA A 248 -14.70 5.90 -16.70
N VAL A 249 -15.89 5.37 -17.02
CA VAL A 249 -17.15 5.73 -16.36
C VAL A 249 -17.11 5.41 -14.87
N GLU A 250 -16.71 4.19 -14.50
CA GLU A 250 -16.60 3.76 -13.10
C GLU A 250 -15.60 4.61 -12.34
N LYS A 251 -14.44 4.91 -12.94
CA LYS A 251 -13.42 5.78 -12.32
C LYS A 251 -13.93 7.20 -12.10
N MET A 252 -14.66 7.75 -13.07
CA MET A 252 -15.29 9.06 -12.95
C MET A 252 -16.31 9.07 -11.80
N MET A 253 -17.21 8.08 -11.77
CA MET A 253 -18.20 7.95 -10.70
C MET A 253 -17.53 7.78 -9.31
N GLU A 254 -16.52 6.91 -9.21
CA GLU A 254 -15.78 6.72 -7.96
C GLU A 254 -15.18 8.03 -7.44
N THR A 255 -14.59 8.81 -8.34
CA THR A 255 -13.97 10.09 -7.99
C THR A 255 -15.00 11.13 -7.60
N LEU A 256 -16.14 11.21 -8.31
CA LEU A 256 -17.28 12.05 -7.95
C LEU A 256 -17.82 11.69 -6.56
N PHE A 257 -17.94 10.42 -6.23
CA PHE A 257 -18.31 9.96 -4.90
C PHE A 257 -17.27 10.37 -3.83
N LYS A 258 -15.99 10.17 -4.10
CA LYS A 258 -14.88 10.54 -3.18
C LYS A 258 -14.81 12.04 -2.92
N THR A 259 -15.07 12.86 -3.94
CA THR A 259 -15.09 14.33 -3.85
C THR A 259 -16.42 14.89 -3.37
N ASN A 260 -17.31 14.04 -2.87
CA ASN A 260 -18.62 14.42 -2.31
C ASN A 260 -19.64 14.97 -3.32
N ARG A 261 -19.41 14.79 -4.62
CA ARG A 261 -20.32 15.18 -5.71
C ARG A 261 -21.31 14.07 -6.05
N TYR A 262 -22.01 13.59 -5.01
CA TYR A 262 -22.88 12.41 -5.05
C TYR A 262 -23.98 12.50 -6.14
N GLY A 263 -24.64 13.66 -6.24
CA GLY A 263 -25.69 13.86 -7.24
C GLY A 263 -25.22 13.73 -8.68
N GLU A 264 -24.01 14.15 -8.97
CA GLU A 264 -23.41 14.02 -10.29
C GLU A 264 -23.01 12.58 -10.60
N ALA A 265 -22.44 11.87 -9.62
CA ALA A 265 -22.16 10.44 -9.78
C ALA A 265 -23.42 9.64 -10.12
N LEU A 266 -24.54 9.94 -9.45
CA LEU A 266 -25.83 9.30 -9.74
C LEU A 266 -26.38 9.69 -11.12
N LYS A 267 -26.18 10.92 -11.58
CA LYS A 267 -26.58 11.31 -12.94
C LYS A 267 -25.80 10.51 -13.98
N VAL A 268 -24.49 10.29 -13.78
CA VAL A 268 -23.67 9.45 -14.67
C VAL A 268 -24.21 8.01 -14.67
N PHE A 269 -24.50 7.44 -13.50
CA PHE A 269 -25.09 6.11 -13.40
C PHE A 269 -26.46 6.03 -14.12
N GLN A 270 -27.32 7.02 -13.91
CA GLN A 270 -28.62 7.07 -14.58
C GLN A 270 -28.50 7.17 -16.09
N MET A 271 -27.56 7.97 -16.60
CA MET A 271 -27.25 8.06 -18.03
C MET A 271 -26.84 6.69 -18.59
N MET A 272 -25.98 5.96 -17.88
CA MET A 272 -25.58 4.60 -18.27
C MET A 272 -26.77 3.64 -18.28
N ARG A 273 -27.67 3.72 -17.29
CA ARG A 273 -28.88 2.89 -17.24
C ARG A 273 -29.80 3.12 -18.45
N VAL A 274 -29.86 4.35 -18.95
CA VAL A 274 -30.72 4.70 -20.10
C VAL A 274 -30.07 4.34 -21.41
N ASN A 275 -28.82 4.67 -21.61
CA ASN A 275 -28.15 4.61 -22.91
C ASN A 275 -27.32 3.36 -23.14
N ARG A 276 -26.79 2.75 -22.09
CA ARG A 276 -25.79 1.68 -22.15
C ARG A 276 -26.01 0.64 -21.03
N MET A 277 -27.24 0.24 -20.85
CA MET A 277 -27.63 -0.66 -19.78
C MET A 277 -26.91 -2.01 -19.85
N GLU A 278 -26.56 -2.48 -21.04
CA GLU A 278 -25.88 -3.77 -21.26
C GLU A 278 -24.45 -3.78 -20.73
N ASP A 279 -23.78 -2.61 -20.69
CA ASP A 279 -22.42 -2.47 -20.19
C ASP A 279 -22.34 -2.47 -18.65
N LEU A 280 -23.47 -2.30 -17.96
CA LEU A 280 -23.50 -2.28 -16.49
C LEU A 280 -23.28 -3.68 -15.93
N GLY A 281 -22.11 -3.90 -15.36
CA GLY A 281 -21.72 -5.15 -14.70
C GLY A 281 -21.71 -5.08 -13.18
N LEU A 282 -21.23 -6.15 -12.54
CA LEU A 282 -21.11 -6.26 -11.08
C LEU A 282 -20.32 -5.10 -10.47
N SER A 283 -19.22 -4.69 -11.10
CA SER A 283 -18.34 -3.59 -10.59
C SER A 283 -19.09 -2.27 -10.43
N THR A 284 -19.90 -1.91 -11.44
CA THR A 284 -20.68 -0.68 -11.43
C THR A 284 -21.78 -0.72 -10.36
N TYR A 285 -22.53 -1.81 -10.29
CA TYR A 285 -23.58 -1.97 -9.27
C TYR A 285 -23.00 -1.96 -7.86
N ARG A 286 -21.91 -2.69 -7.63
CA ARG A 286 -21.18 -2.69 -6.35
C ARG A 286 -20.76 -1.30 -5.93
N LEU A 287 -20.14 -0.54 -6.85
CA LEU A 287 -19.70 0.84 -6.60
C LEU A 287 -20.88 1.71 -6.12
N VAL A 288 -22.00 1.67 -6.85
CA VAL A 288 -23.17 2.49 -6.53
C VAL A 288 -23.82 2.06 -5.22
N ILE A 289 -24.07 0.77 -5.02
CA ILE A 289 -24.68 0.23 -3.78
C ILE A 289 -23.82 0.57 -2.57
N GLU A 290 -22.50 0.38 -2.65
CA GLU A 290 -21.57 0.68 -1.56
C GLU A 290 -21.62 2.16 -1.15
N TRP A 291 -21.63 3.09 -2.12
CA TRP A 291 -21.71 4.52 -1.82
C TRP A 291 -23.09 4.97 -1.34
N MET A 292 -24.16 4.38 -1.87
CA MET A 292 -25.51 4.61 -1.35
C MET A 292 -25.62 4.17 0.12
N CYS A 293 -25.09 2.98 0.45
CA CYS A 293 -25.03 2.49 1.83
C CYS A 293 -24.20 3.41 2.75
N LYS A 294 -23.02 3.86 2.29
CA LYS A 294 -22.19 4.83 3.04
C LYS A 294 -22.91 6.14 3.33
N ARG A 295 -23.75 6.59 2.41
CA ARG A 295 -24.56 7.82 2.56
C ARG A 295 -25.88 7.60 3.32
N GLY A 296 -26.20 6.38 3.66
CA GLY A 296 -27.43 6.02 4.39
C GLY A 296 -28.68 6.03 3.53
N LYS A 297 -28.55 6.02 2.19
CA LYS A 297 -29.65 5.88 1.22
C LYS A 297 -29.93 4.40 0.97
N ILE A 298 -30.45 3.73 2.00
CA ILE A 298 -30.50 2.28 2.04
C ILE A 298 -31.63 1.72 1.18
N GLU A 299 -32.77 2.41 1.14
CA GLU A 299 -33.90 2.06 0.28
C GLU A 299 -33.50 2.11 -1.20
N GLU A 300 -32.87 3.21 -1.63
CA GLU A 300 -32.33 3.35 -2.99
C GLU A 300 -31.27 2.28 -3.30
N ALA A 301 -30.38 1.97 -2.33
CA ALA A 301 -29.39 0.92 -2.49
C ALA A 301 -30.03 -0.47 -2.67
N HIS A 302 -31.11 -0.74 -1.95
CA HIS A 302 -31.86 -1.99 -2.06
C HIS A 302 -32.55 -2.10 -3.43
N GLU A 303 -33.15 -1.01 -3.93
CA GLU A 303 -33.77 -0.97 -5.26
C GLU A 303 -32.75 -1.27 -6.36
N VAL A 304 -31.55 -0.67 -6.26
CA VAL A 304 -30.44 -0.94 -7.21
C VAL A 304 -29.96 -2.40 -7.10
N PHE A 305 -29.95 -2.98 -5.91
CA PHE A 305 -29.62 -4.38 -5.69
C PHE A 305 -30.68 -5.31 -6.31
N GLU A 306 -31.97 -5.01 -6.13
CA GLU A 306 -33.05 -5.77 -6.77
C GLU A 306 -33.02 -5.70 -8.31
N GLU A 307 -32.68 -4.53 -8.86
CA GLU A 307 -32.44 -4.36 -10.29
C GLU A 307 -31.31 -5.25 -10.79
N MET A 308 -30.17 -5.23 -10.07
CA MET A 308 -29.01 -6.08 -10.39
C MET A 308 -29.42 -7.57 -10.40
N HIS A 309 -30.18 -8.00 -9.41
CA HIS A 309 -30.68 -9.38 -9.31
C HIS A 309 -31.65 -9.76 -10.45
N LYS A 310 -32.61 -8.87 -10.79
CA LYS A 310 -33.52 -9.05 -11.94
C LYS A 310 -32.73 -9.21 -13.26
N ARG A 311 -31.58 -8.60 -13.39
CA ARG A 311 -30.67 -8.72 -14.54
C ARG A 311 -29.79 -9.97 -14.48
N ARG A 312 -29.98 -10.85 -13.49
CA ARG A 312 -29.18 -12.06 -13.27
C ARG A 312 -27.68 -11.78 -13.08
N ILE A 313 -27.34 -10.61 -12.53
CA ILE A 313 -25.98 -10.28 -12.11
C ILE A 313 -25.85 -10.73 -10.66
N GLU A 314 -24.99 -11.72 -10.41
CA GLU A 314 -24.77 -12.23 -9.05
C GLU A 314 -23.97 -11.22 -8.20
N ALA A 315 -24.48 -10.96 -7.01
CA ALA A 315 -23.79 -10.10 -6.06
C ALA A 315 -22.62 -10.84 -5.41
N ASP A 316 -21.47 -10.17 -5.33
CA ASP A 316 -20.33 -10.67 -4.55
C ASP A 316 -20.53 -10.41 -3.04
N ASN A 317 -19.75 -11.13 -2.25
CA ASN A 317 -19.79 -11.00 -0.78
C ASN A 317 -19.52 -9.56 -0.28
N SER A 318 -18.75 -8.76 -1.02
CA SER A 318 -18.46 -7.36 -0.70
C SER A 318 -19.69 -6.47 -0.85
N THR A 319 -20.43 -6.64 -1.95
CA THR A 319 -21.71 -5.96 -2.20
C THR A 319 -22.73 -6.30 -1.13
N LEU A 320 -22.89 -7.61 -0.84
CA LEU A 320 -23.79 -8.10 0.20
C LEU A 320 -23.41 -7.58 1.58
N ALA A 321 -22.12 -7.55 1.93
CA ALA A 321 -21.62 -7.03 3.20
C ALA A 321 -21.96 -5.55 3.37
N SER A 322 -21.81 -4.74 2.32
CA SER A 322 -22.13 -3.31 2.34
C SER A 322 -23.62 -3.07 2.50
N LEU A 323 -24.45 -3.80 1.77
CA LEU A 323 -25.91 -3.70 1.83
C LEU A 323 -26.44 -4.15 3.20
N VAL A 324 -26.00 -5.32 3.68
CA VAL A 324 -26.38 -5.88 4.98
C VAL A 324 -26.01 -4.93 6.13
N TYR A 325 -24.77 -4.41 6.10
CA TYR A 325 -24.34 -3.41 7.06
C TYR A 325 -25.21 -2.15 7.02
N GLY A 326 -25.54 -1.65 5.83
CA GLY A 326 -26.40 -0.50 5.63
C GLY A 326 -27.82 -0.73 6.19
N LEU A 327 -28.45 -1.85 5.86
CA LEU A 327 -29.77 -2.26 6.36
C LEU A 327 -29.79 -2.37 7.89
N LEU A 328 -28.82 -3.05 8.47
CA LEU A 328 -28.69 -3.17 9.93
C LEU A 328 -28.46 -1.80 10.59
N ALA A 329 -27.66 -0.93 9.98
CA ALA A 329 -27.42 0.42 10.51
C ALA A 329 -28.68 1.28 10.61
N ARG A 330 -29.71 0.95 9.84
CA ARG A 330 -31.06 1.57 9.86
C ARG A 330 -32.12 0.73 10.61
N GLY A 331 -31.70 -0.35 11.25
CA GLY A 331 -32.60 -1.23 12.01
C GLY A 331 -33.47 -2.15 11.15
N ARG A 332 -33.21 -2.27 9.85
CA ARG A 332 -33.93 -3.15 8.91
C ARG A 332 -33.45 -4.60 9.01
N VAL A 333 -33.56 -5.18 10.20
CA VAL A 333 -32.98 -6.49 10.53
C VAL A 333 -33.53 -7.61 9.63
N THR A 334 -34.86 -7.66 9.45
CA THR A 334 -35.51 -8.67 8.60
C THR A 334 -35.07 -8.62 7.16
N MET A 335 -34.91 -7.42 6.59
CA MET A 335 -34.39 -7.26 5.22
C MET A 335 -32.95 -7.70 5.10
N ALA A 336 -32.12 -7.38 6.09
CA ALA A 336 -30.71 -7.79 6.11
C ALA A 336 -30.57 -9.32 6.10
N PHE A 337 -31.42 -10.04 6.85
CA PHE A 337 -31.39 -11.51 6.84
C PHE A 337 -31.96 -12.11 5.55
N LYS A 338 -32.98 -11.50 4.95
CA LYS A 338 -33.49 -11.94 3.61
C LYS A 338 -32.41 -11.87 2.53
N VAL A 339 -31.59 -10.82 2.52
CA VAL A 339 -30.46 -10.67 1.59
C VAL A 339 -29.43 -11.81 1.74
N LEU A 340 -29.40 -12.45 2.92
CA LEU A 340 -28.47 -13.53 3.23
C LEU A 340 -29.03 -14.93 2.94
N GLU A 341 -30.35 -15.01 2.68
CA GLU A 341 -31.01 -16.28 2.31
C GLU A 341 -30.43 -16.78 0.96
N GLY A 342 -29.93 -18.01 0.95
CA GLY A 342 -29.35 -18.62 -0.25
C GLY A 342 -27.86 -18.48 -0.45
N ILE A 343 -27.13 -17.78 0.45
CA ILE A 343 -25.68 -17.69 0.35
C ILE A 343 -25.02 -18.96 0.92
N GLU A 344 -24.48 -19.80 0.03
CA GLU A 344 -23.85 -21.07 0.42
C GLU A 344 -22.51 -20.86 1.13
N LYS A 345 -21.68 -19.91 0.67
CA LYS A 345 -20.31 -19.68 1.12
C LYS A 345 -20.08 -18.21 1.49
N PRO A 346 -20.56 -17.75 2.65
CA PRO A 346 -20.24 -16.42 3.13
C PRO A 346 -18.75 -16.30 3.47
N ASP A 347 -18.11 -15.25 2.98
CA ASP A 347 -16.73 -14.93 3.28
C ASP A 347 -16.59 -14.05 4.54
N ILE A 348 -15.34 -13.72 4.90
CA ILE A 348 -15.01 -12.88 6.05
C ILE A 348 -15.62 -11.47 5.92
N SER A 349 -15.74 -10.92 4.71
CA SER A 349 -16.28 -9.57 4.46
C SER A 349 -17.75 -9.49 4.85
N LEU A 350 -18.52 -10.52 4.49
CA LEU A 350 -19.93 -10.62 4.83
C LEU A 350 -20.15 -10.76 6.34
N TYR A 351 -19.37 -11.64 6.99
CA TYR A 351 -19.41 -11.76 8.46
C TYR A 351 -19.04 -10.46 9.15
N HIS A 352 -18.06 -9.71 8.64
CA HIS A 352 -17.71 -8.38 9.17
C HIS A 352 -18.86 -7.37 9.01
N GLY A 353 -19.56 -7.40 7.88
CA GLY A 353 -20.74 -6.57 7.65
C GLY A 353 -21.83 -6.82 8.69
N LEU A 354 -22.15 -8.10 8.94
CA LEU A 354 -23.10 -8.54 9.96
C LEU A 354 -22.69 -8.13 11.38
N ILE A 355 -21.50 -8.52 11.80
CA ILE A 355 -21.00 -8.23 13.16
C ILE A 355 -20.99 -6.72 13.39
N LYS A 356 -20.43 -5.93 12.47
CA LYS A 356 -20.36 -4.48 12.58
C LYS A 356 -21.76 -3.82 12.64
N GLY A 357 -22.70 -4.30 11.81
CA GLY A 357 -24.08 -3.82 11.81
C GLY A 357 -24.82 -4.12 13.12
N LEU A 358 -24.71 -5.35 13.64
CA LEU A 358 -25.32 -5.76 14.90
C LEU A 358 -24.71 -5.02 16.11
N LEU A 359 -23.40 -4.82 16.13
CA LEU A 359 -22.73 -4.03 17.18
C LEU A 359 -23.17 -2.57 17.16
N ARG A 360 -23.43 -1.99 15.99
CA ARG A 360 -23.98 -0.63 15.87
C ARG A 360 -25.38 -0.53 16.47
N LEU A 361 -26.20 -1.58 16.34
CA LEU A 361 -27.51 -1.71 16.95
C LEU A 361 -27.44 -2.04 18.45
N ARG A 362 -26.27 -2.11 19.06
CA ARG A 362 -26.03 -2.56 20.44
C ARG A 362 -26.51 -4.00 20.72
N LYS A 363 -26.58 -4.82 19.68
CA LYS A 363 -26.91 -6.23 19.72
C LYS A 363 -25.66 -7.09 19.79
N ALA A 364 -24.86 -6.90 20.83
CA ALA A 364 -23.56 -7.56 20.97
C ALA A 364 -23.68 -9.09 21.09
N ARG A 365 -24.77 -9.60 21.71
CA ARG A 365 -25.04 -11.04 21.80
C ARG A 365 -25.27 -11.66 20.42
N ASP A 366 -26.10 -11.01 19.59
CA ASP A 366 -26.38 -11.48 18.23
C ASP A 366 -25.10 -11.45 17.38
N ALA A 367 -24.26 -10.43 17.55
CA ALA A 367 -22.95 -10.37 16.89
C ALA A 367 -22.03 -11.51 17.29
N THR A 368 -22.10 -11.96 18.56
CA THR A 368 -21.34 -13.11 19.03
C THR A 368 -21.86 -14.43 18.43
N GLU A 369 -23.17 -14.57 18.25
CA GLU A 369 -23.71 -15.76 17.57
C GLU A 369 -23.28 -15.82 16.10
N VAL A 370 -23.26 -14.68 15.41
CA VAL A 370 -22.70 -14.58 14.03
C VAL A 370 -21.23 -14.96 14.00
N PHE A 371 -20.44 -14.55 14.99
CA PHE A 371 -19.04 -14.96 15.12
C PHE A 371 -18.88 -16.47 15.33
N ARG A 372 -19.73 -17.08 16.17
CA ARG A 372 -19.72 -18.53 16.38
C ARG A 372 -20.11 -19.28 15.10
N GLU A 373 -21.08 -18.77 14.36
CA GLU A 373 -21.48 -19.32 13.09
C GLU A 373 -20.35 -19.26 12.04
N MET A 374 -19.64 -18.11 12.00
CA MET A 374 -18.43 -17.94 11.18
C MET A 374 -17.41 -19.07 11.42
N ILE A 375 -17.13 -19.38 12.70
CA ILE A 375 -16.21 -20.45 13.08
C ILE A 375 -16.77 -21.82 12.70
N ARG A 376 -18.07 -22.08 12.94
CA ARG A 376 -18.73 -23.36 12.57
C ARG A 376 -18.64 -23.63 11.08
N ARG A 377 -18.78 -22.60 10.25
CA ARG A 377 -18.64 -22.70 8.80
C ARG A 377 -17.19 -22.65 8.29
N ARG A 378 -16.21 -22.79 9.19
CA ARG A 378 -14.77 -22.81 8.89
C ARG A 378 -14.24 -21.53 8.20
N CYS A 379 -14.91 -20.41 8.41
CA CYS A 379 -14.39 -19.11 8.02
C CYS A 379 -13.52 -18.58 9.18
N GLU A 380 -12.20 -18.53 8.98
CA GLU A 380 -11.26 -18.16 10.02
C GLU A 380 -11.35 -16.67 10.37
N PRO A 381 -11.56 -16.32 11.68
CA PRO A 381 -11.54 -14.94 12.11
C PRO A 381 -10.16 -14.33 12.01
N ASN A 382 -10.07 -13.11 11.53
CA ASN A 382 -8.82 -12.34 11.56
C ASN A 382 -8.78 -11.37 12.76
N MET A 383 -7.64 -10.68 12.92
CA MET A 383 -7.45 -9.70 14.00
C MET A 383 -8.58 -8.64 14.04
N HIS A 384 -9.07 -8.19 12.88
CA HIS A 384 -10.14 -7.20 12.81
C HIS A 384 -11.47 -7.73 13.36
N THR A 385 -11.79 -9.01 13.14
CA THR A 385 -12.96 -9.68 13.72
C THR A 385 -12.94 -9.62 15.24
N TYR A 386 -11.81 -9.99 15.85
CA TYR A 386 -11.65 -9.99 17.30
C TYR A 386 -11.74 -8.58 17.89
N ILE A 387 -11.08 -7.60 17.26
CA ILE A 387 -11.14 -6.19 17.71
C ILE A 387 -12.55 -5.65 17.67
N MET A 388 -13.32 -5.91 16.60
CA MET A 388 -14.71 -5.48 16.50
C MET A 388 -15.57 -6.02 17.64
N LEU A 389 -15.45 -7.32 17.94
CA LEU A 389 -16.21 -7.96 19.02
C LEU A 389 -15.83 -7.40 20.38
N LEU A 390 -14.54 -7.29 20.69
CA LEU A 390 -14.06 -6.72 21.94
C LEU A 390 -14.55 -5.29 22.13
N GLN A 391 -14.42 -4.43 21.12
CA GLN A 391 -14.91 -3.06 21.17
C GLN A 391 -16.45 -2.99 21.31
N GLY A 392 -17.17 -3.94 20.72
CA GLY A 392 -18.62 -4.01 20.80
C GLY A 392 -19.13 -4.40 22.20
N HIS A 393 -18.45 -5.33 22.86
CA HIS A 393 -18.81 -5.80 24.21
C HIS A 393 -18.31 -4.89 25.34
N LEU A 394 -17.08 -4.39 25.22
CA LEU A 394 -16.46 -3.52 26.24
C LEU A 394 -16.91 -2.06 26.13
N GLY A 395 -17.47 -1.68 24.99
CA GLY A 395 -17.87 -0.31 24.69
C GLY A 395 -16.67 0.59 24.35
N LYS A 396 -16.99 1.74 23.73
CA LYS A 396 -16.01 2.82 23.56
C LYS A 396 -15.92 3.61 24.87
N ARG A 397 -15.21 3.13 25.85
CA ARG A 397 -14.90 3.91 27.04
C ARG A 397 -13.81 4.93 26.70
N GLY A 398 -14.19 6.19 26.65
CA GLY A 398 -13.29 7.34 26.59
C GLY A 398 -13.00 7.88 25.19
N ARG A 399 -13.41 9.13 24.96
CA ARG A 399 -13.07 9.93 23.76
C ARG A 399 -11.64 10.48 23.75
N LYS A 400 -10.89 10.34 24.84
CA LYS A 400 -9.50 10.80 24.99
C LYS A 400 -8.71 9.76 25.77
N GLY A 401 -7.77 9.16 25.11
CA GLY A 401 -6.93 8.12 25.68
C GLY A 401 -7.52 6.73 25.45
N SER A 402 -6.74 5.87 24.90
CA SER A 402 -7.06 4.45 24.79
C SER A 402 -7.26 3.90 26.19
N ASP A 403 -8.40 3.23 26.42
CA ASP A 403 -8.55 2.42 27.64
C ASP A 403 -7.40 1.38 27.64
N PRO A 404 -6.54 1.36 28.67
CA PRO A 404 -5.42 0.44 28.73
C PRO A 404 -5.83 -1.02 28.55
N LEU A 405 -7.05 -1.39 29.03
CA LEU A 405 -7.60 -2.73 28.91
C LEU A 405 -7.93 -3.11 27.46
N VAL A 406 -8.53 -2.19 26.70
CA VAL A 406 -8.84 -2.43 25.27
C VAL A 406 -7.56 -2.54 24.46
N ASN A 407 -6.55 -1.77 24.80
CA ASN A 407 -5.23 -1.85 24.15
C ASN A 407 -4.53 -3.17 24.48
N PHE A 408 -4.56 -3.59 25.73
CA PHE A 408 -4.01 -4.86 26.18
C PHE A 408 -4.63 -6.02 25.39
N ASP A 409 -5.96 -6.12 25.37
CA ASP A 409 -6.67 -7.17 24.64
C ASP A 409 -6.34 -7.17 23.15
N THR A 410 -6.30 -6.00 22.54
CA THR A 410 -5.96 -5.84 21.12
C THR A 410 -4.55 -6.32 20.82
N ILE A 411 -3.57 -5.95 21.67
CA ILE A 411 -2.17 -6.35 21.52
C ILE A 411 -2.03 -7.86 21.76
N PHE A 412 -2.66 -8.39 22.79
CA PHE A 412 -2.59 -9.79 23.16
C PHE A 412 -3.22 -10.69 22.09
N VAL A 413 -4.44 -10.40 21.66
CA VAL A 413 -5.12 -11.13 20.58
C VAL A 413 -4.33 -11.00 19.27
N GLY A 414 -3.81 -9.81 18.97
CA GLY A 414 -2.95 -9.58 17.81
C GLY A 414 -1.67 -10.42 17.82
N GLY A 415 -1.07 -10.61 19.00
CA GLY A 415 0.09 -11.48 19.21
C GLY A 415 -0.25 -12.95 18.96
N LEU A 416 -1.38 -13.45 19.48
CA LEU A 416 -1.84 -14.81 19.25
C LEU A 416 -2.10 -15.10 17.78
N VAL A 417 -2.81 -14.20 17.07
CA VAL A 417 -3.10 -14.36 15.63
C VAL A 417 -1.83 -14.35 14.80
N LYS A 418 -0.88 -13.43 15.07
CA LYS A 418 0.41 -13.40 14.37
C LYS A 418 1.26 -14.66 14.63
N ALA A 419 1.09 -15.29 15.79
CA ALA A 419 1.75 -16.55 16.14
C ALA A 419 1.06 -17.80 15.53
N GLY A 420 -0.01 -17.62 14.72
CA GLY A 420 -0.78 -18.72 14.13
C GLY A 420 -1.69 -19.45 15.14
N LYS A 421 -2.00 -18.82 16.29
CA LYS A 421 -2.79 -19.42 17.39
C LYS A 421 -4.23 -18.90 17.40
N SER A 422 -4.92 -19.02 16.27
CA SER A 422 -6.31 -18.54 16.09
C SER A 422 -7.30 -19.18 17.06
N LEU A 423 -7.11 -20.47 17.41
CA LEU A 423 -7.96 -21.17 18.39
C LEU A 423 -7.83 -20.56 19.79
N GLU A 424 -6.61 -20.25 20.22
CA GLU A 424 -6.34 -19.63 21.52
C GLU A 424 -6.89 -18.19 21.56
N ALA A 425 -6.74 -17.45 20.47
CA ALA A 425 -7.34 -16.12 20.31
C ALA A 425 -8.87 -16.18 20.43
N THR A 426 -9.52 -17.14 19.77
CA THR A 426 -10.96 -17.36 19.84
C THR A 426 -11.41 -17.69 21.28
N LYS A 427 -10.74 -18.63 21.95
CA LYS A 427 -11.04 -18.98 23.35
C LYS A 427 -10.89 -17.79 24.30
N TYR A 428 -9.88 -16.95 24.07
CA TYR A 428 -9.67 -15.74 24.86
C TYR A 428 -10.81 -14.75 24.68
N VAL A 429 -11.16 -14.42 23.43
CA VAL A 429 -12.24 -13.49 23.13
C VAL A 429 -13.60 -13.98 23.66
N GLU A 430 -13.92 -15.25 23.48
CA GLU A 430 -15.15 -15.83 24.05
C GLU A 430 -15.21 -15.73 25.57
N ARG A 431 -14.10 -15.90 26.27
CA ARG A 431 -14.01 -15.77 27.71
C ARG A 431 -14.25 -14.33 28.15
N VAL A 432 -13.58 -13.37 27.51
CA VAL A 432 -13.78 -11.93 27.76
C VAL A 432 -15.23 -11.53 27.56
N ILE A 433 -15.88 -12.04 26.51
CA ILE A 433 -17.29 -11.78 26.22
C ILE A 433 -18.23 -12.38 27.29
N LYS A 434 -17.93 -13.60 27.79
CA LYS A 434 -18.78 -14.28 28.78
C LYS A 434 -18.71 -13.69 30.19
N ARG A 435 -17.51 -13.29 30.62
CA ARG A 435 -17.24 -12.93 32.03
C ARG A 435 -16.98 -11.45 32.25
N GLY A 436 -16.88 -10.65 31.18
CA GLY A 436 -16.30 -9.32 31.28
C GLY A 436 -14.79 -9.38 31.48
N LEU A 437 -14.14 -8.22 31.55
CA LEU A 437 -12.71 -8.14 31.85
C LEU A 437 -12.49 -8.14 33.35
N GLU A 438 -12.41 -9.32 33.96
CA GLU A 438 -11.88 -9.52 35.30
C GLU A 438 -10.37 -9.76 35.21
N VAL A 439 -9.63 -8.76 34.70
CA VAL A 439 -8.16 -8.84 34.67
C VAL A 439 -7.63 -8.38 36.03
N PRO A 440 -6.78 -9.16 36.69
CA PRO A 440 -6.17 -8.75 37.96
C PRO A 440 -5.41 -7.43 37.76
N ARG A 441 -5.43 -6.57 38.78
CA ARG A 441 -4.72 -5.28 38.74
C ARG A 441 -3.21 -5.52 38.57
N PHE A 442 -2.68 -5.10 37.42
CA PHE A 442 -1.26 -5.01 37.16
C PHE A 442 -0.93 -3.72 36.41
N ASP A 443 0.33 -3.34 36.32
CA ASP A 443 0.75 -2.12 35.66
C ASP A 443 0.73 -2.29 34.12
N TYR A 444 -0.39 -1.90 33.50
CA TYR A 444 -0.59 -1.97 32.05
C TYR A 444 0.43 -1.18 31.25
N ASN A 445 0.83 -0.02 31.74
CA ASN A 445 1.80 0.83 31.04
C ASN A 445 3.17 0.15 31.02
N LYS A 446 3.55 -0.46 32.15
CA LYS A 446 4.76 -1.24 32.28
C LYS A 446 4.71 -2.50 31.40
N PHE A 447 3.56 -3.20 31.38
CA PHE A 447 3.34 -4.34 30.49
C PHE A 447 3.47 -3.95 29.00
N LEU A 448 2.86 -2.85 28.56
CA LEU A 448 2.94 -2.39 27.19
C LEU A 448 4.37 -1.97 26.79
N HIS A 449 5.12 -1.38 27.73
CA HIS A 449 6.50 -1.03 27.51
C HIS A 449 7.39 -2.26 27.30
N TYR A 450 7.19 -3.31 28.09
CA TYR A 450 7.98 -4.55 28.05
C TYR A 450 7.46 -5.59 27.07
N TYR A 451 6.24 -5.48 26.56
CA TYR A 451 5.65 -6.45 25.60
C TYR A 451 6.51 -6.65 24.34
N SER A 452 7.27 -5.65 23.94
CA SER A 452 8.16 -5.67 22.77
C SER A 452 9.62 -5.91 23.11
N ASN A 453 10.00 -5.94 24.40
CA ASN A 453 11.37 -5.97 24.89
C ASN A 453 11.68 -7.29 25.61
N GLU A 454 12.95 -7.67 25.59
CA GLU A 454 13.50 -8.92 26.15
C GLU A 454 13.33 -9.02 27.67
N GLU A 455 13.24 -7.86 28.36
CA GLU A 455 13.01 -7.77 29.80
C GLU A 455 11.57 -8.13 30.23
N GLY A 456 10.70 -8.41 29.24
CA GLY A 456 9.29 -8.70 29.48
C GLY A 456 8.99 -10.11 30.02
N VAL A 457 9.95 -11.03 30.03
CA VAL A 457 9.74 -12.44 30.49
C VAL A 457 9.24 -12.51 31.93
N GLU A 458 9.89 -11.78 32.82
CA GLU A 458 9.50 -11.72 34.23
C GLU A 458 8.08 -11.13 34.42
N MET A 459 7.74 -10.14 33.61
CA MET A 459 6.40 -9.51 33.61
C MET A 459 5.32 -10.51 33.15
N PHE A 460 5.62 -11.34 32.13
CA PHE A 460 4.69 -12.38 31.67
C PHE A 460 4.48 -13.44 32.75
N GLU A 461 5.52 -13.80 33.48
CA GLU A 461 5.43 -14.74 34.60
C GLU A 461 4.64 -14.16 35.78
N GLU A 462 4.87 -12.87 36.13
CA GLU A 462 4.13 -12.18 37.18
C GLU A 462 2.64 -12.06 36.83
N VAL A 463 2.32 -11.66 35.60
CA VAL A 463 0.95 -11.59 35.11
C VAL A 463 0.30 -12.97 35.09
N GLY A 464 1.03 -14.03 34.68
CA GLY A 464 0.56 -15.40 34.72
C GLY A 464 0.22 -15.86 36.09
N LYS A 465 1.05 -15.56 37.13
CA LYS A 465 0.78 -15.87 38.54
C LYS A 465 -0.49 -15.19 39.03
N LYS A 466 -0.67 -13.90 38.78
CA LYS A 466 -1.87 -13.13 39.13
C LYS A 466 -3.15 -13.69 38.48
N PHE A 467 -3.06 -14.18 37.23
CA PHE A 467 -4.19 -14.85 36.57
C PHE A 467 -4.54 -16.20 37.24
N ARG A 468 -3.55 -16.98 37.73
CA ARG A 468 -3.80 -18.22 38.46
C ARG A 468 -4.49 -17.96 39.80
N GLU A 469 -4.07 -16.91 40.52
CA GLU A 469 -4.67 -16.51 41.81
C GLU A 469 -6.16 -16.18 41.68
N VAL A 470 -6.57 -15.63 40.55
CA VAL A 470 -7.98 -15.30 40.25
C VAL A 470 -8.72 -16.47 39.59
N GLY A 471 -8.12 -17.65 39.48
CA GLY A 471 -8.73 -18.86 38.93
C GLY A 471 -8.81 -18.92 37.41
N LEU A 472 -8.09 -18.03 36.69
CA LEU A 472 -8.05 -17.97 35.24
C LEU A 472 -6.84 -18.79 34.70
N VAL A 473 -6.83 -20.09 35.01
CA VAL A 473 -5.69 -20.98 34.74
C VAL A 473 -5.31 -21.02 33.27
N ASP A 474 -6.26 -21.15 32.36
CA ASP A 474 -5.97 -21.20 30.91
C ASP A 474 -5.31 -19.93 30.38
N LEU A 475 -5.65 -18.75 30.94
CA LEU A 475 -5.01 -17.49 30.61
C LEU A 475 -3.60 -17.43 31.18
N ALA A 476 -3.41 -17.88 32.40
CA ALA A 476 -2.10 -17.99 33.03
C ALA A 476 -1.15 -18.84 32.19
N ASP A 477 -1.64 -19.98 31.69
CA ASP A 477 -0.83 -20.90 30.86
C ASP A 477 -0.48 -20.28 29.50
N ILE A 478 -1.36 -19.46 28.91
CA ILE A 478 -1.08 -18.72 27.67
C ILE A 478 0.04 -17.70 27.92
N PHE A 479 -0.03 -16.93 29.01
CA PHE A 479 1.00 -15.95 29.38
C PHE A 479 2.34 -16.61 29.67
N GLN A 480 2.34 -17.71 30.43
CA GLN A 480 3.54 -18.44 30.72
C GLN A 480 4.23 -18.99 29.46
N ARG A 481 3.49 -19.67 28.57
CA ARG A 481 4.01 -20.14 27.28
C ARG A 481 4.54 -19.01 26.39
N TYR A 482 3.95 -17.84 26.46
CA TYR A 482 4.42 -16.68 25.71
C TYR A 482 5.74 -16.16 26.30
N GLY A 483 5.86 -16.06 27.62
CA GLY A 483 7.10 -15.73 28.32
C GLY A 483 8.24 -16.71 28.01
N GLU A 484 7.98 -18.04 28.10
CA GLU A 484 8.94 -19.10 27.75
C GLU A 484 9.42 -18.99 26.28
N LYS A 485 8.52 -18.64 25.37
CA LYS A 485 8.86 -18.49 23.96
C LYS A 485 9.69 -17.23 23.68
N MET A 486 9.47 -16.15 24.42
CA MET A 486 10.31 -14.96 24.40
C MET A 486 11.71 -15.27 24.95
N ALA A 487 11.80 -15.90 26.11
CA ALA A 487 13.07 -16.33 26.73
C ALA A 487 13.92 -17.25 25.82
N THR A 488 13.27 -18.16 25.07
CA THR A 488 13.97 -19.05 24.11
C THR A 488 14.49 -18.31 22.90
N ARG A 489 13.82 -17.26 22.49
CA ARG A 489 14.24 -16.40 21.36
C ARG A 489 15.47 -15.60 21.73
N ASP A 490 15.55 -15.10 22.96
CA ASP A 490 16.68 -14.33 23.48
C ASP A 490 17.93 -15.18 23.65
N ARG A 491 17.81 -16.40 24.19
CA ARG A 491 18.92 -17.34 24.27
C ARG A 491 19.53 -17.69 22.92
N ARG A 492 18.70 -17.75 21.85
CA ARG A 492 19.20 -17.98 20.49
C ARG A 492 19.90 -16.74 19.91
N ARG A 493 19.43 -15.54 20.25
CA ARG A 493 20.00 -14.28 19.78
C ARG A 493 21.34 -14.00 20.46
N ASN A 494 21.43 -14.23 21.77
CA ASN A 494 22.68 -14.05 22.49
C ASN A 494 23.75 -15.07 22.08
N ARG A 495 23.39 -16.32 21.78
CA ARG A 495 24.33 -17.31 21.20
C ARG A 495 24.80 -16.90 19.78
N ALA A 496 23.99 -16.22 19.00
CA ALA A 496 24.38 -15.76 17.66
C ALA A 496 25.23 -14.47 17.69
N VAL A 497 25.36 -13.81 18.83
CA VAL A 497 26.24 -12.64 19.07
C VAL A 497 27.58 -13.06 19.68
N GLU A 498 27.65 -14.23 20.35
CA GLU A 498 28.87 -14.80 20.93
C GLU A 498 29.62 -15.73 19.96
N THR A 499 29.06 -16.04 18.79
CA THR A 499 29.71 -16.77 17.71
C THR A 499 29.94 -15.81 16.51
#